data_517aebc61d50dc1e17647a0a6fd308c1
#
_entry.id   517aebc61d50dc1e17647a0a6fd308c1
#
_cell.length_a   1.000
_cell.length_b   1.000
_cell.length_c   1.000
_cell.angle_alpha   90.00
_cell.angle_beta   90.00
_cell.angle_gamma   90.00
#
_symmetry.space_group_name_H-M   'P 1'
#
loop_
_entity.id
_entity.type
_entity.pdbx_description
1 polymer ?
#
loop_
_entity_poly.entity_id
_entity_poly.type
_entity_poly.pdbx_seq_one_letter_code
_entity_poly.pdbx_strand_id
1 'polypeptide(L)'
;PPEIKRICEHAKLTTDTTQPMRNFLLRGPAGTGKTEGAKAIASALHLPYRCITCSANTEVFDLLGQILPDVDGKRTRLQRQYPSFQEIQLDPSGAYQKLTGNYDEEISAEDTYQKLIDTIFDEMHSYYKEHTSGQNFQYVDTPLVEAIRYGYILEIQEPTVIANPGVLVGLNSLLD
;
A
#
# COMPACT_ATOMS: atom_id res chain seq x y z
N PRO A 1 19.65 -12.59 26.54
CA PRO A 1 20.79 -11.83 27.05
C PRO A 1 20.31 -10.71 27.98
N PRO A 2 21.05 -10.36 29.02
CA PRO A 2 20.66 -9.35 30.01
C PRO A 2 20.45 -7.97 29.36
N GLU A 3 21.19 -7.65 28.31
CA GLU A 3 21.08 -6.39 27.55
C GLU A 3 19.74 -6.25 26.91
N ILE A 4 19.19 -7.28 26.28
CA ILE A 4 17.87 -7.28 25.65
C ILE A 4 16.77 -7.06 26.69
N LYS A 5 16.90 -7.73 27.86
CA LYS A 5 15.95 -7.54 28.96
C LYS A 5 15.93 -6.07 29.42
N ARG A 6 17.12 -5.46 29.59
CA ARG A 6 17.27 -4.06 29.99
C ARG A 6 16.63 -3.12 28.95
N ILE A 7 16.83 -3.36 27.64
CA ILE A 7 16.21 -2.58 26.58
C ILE A 7 14.68 -2.64 26.68
N CYS A 8 14.12 -3.84 26.83
CA CYS A 8 12.67 -4.01 26.95
C CYS A 8 12.11 -3.36 28.23
N GLU A 9 12.83 -3.45 29.35
CA GLU A 9 12.45 -2.80 30.59
C GLU A 9 12.45 -1.28 30.45
N HIS A 10 13.50 -0.69 29.88
CA HIS A 10 13.59 0.76 29.64
C HIS A 10 12.51 1.24 28.68
N ALA A 11 12.26 0.53 27.59
CA ALA A 11 11.19 0.88 26.65
C ALA A 11 9.83 0.88 27.36
N LYS A 12 9.52 -0.12 28.17
CA LYS A 12 8.25 -0.20 28.91
C LYS A 12 8.12 0.86 30.00
N LEU A 13 9.18 1.08 30.78
CA LEU A 13 9.17 2.05 31.88
C LEU A 13 9.02 3.48 31.40
N THR A 14 9.50 3.78 30.19
CA THR A 14 9.46 5.17 29.65
C THR A 14 8.29 5.42 28.73
N THR A 15 7.46 4.42 28.41
CA THR A 15 6.35 4.55 27.43
C THR A 15 5.39 5.69 27.77
N ASP A 16 5.06 5.84 29.05
CA ASP A 16 4.09 6.86 29.52
C ASP A 16 4.77 8.15 30.03
N THR A 17 6.05 8.31 29.76
CA THR A 17 6.80 9.51 30.13
C THR A 17 6.78 10.56 29.02
N THR A 18 7.16 11.80 29.33
CA THR A 18 7.31 12.87 28.35
C THR A 18 8.43 12.65 27.32
N GLN A 19 9.36 11.76 27.64
CA GLN A 19 10.49 11.39 26.77
C GLN A 19 10.64 9.87 26.73
N PRO A 20 9.83 9.14 25.95
CA PRO A 20 9.93 7.70 25.85
C PRO A 20 11.20 7.28 25.12
N MET A 21 11.92 6.31 25.68
CA MET A 21 13.08 5.72 25.01
C MET A 21 12.63 4.78 23.88
N ARG A 22 12.68 5.24 22.66
CA ARG A 22 12.25 4.51 21.47
C ARG A 22 13.40 4.05 20.59
N ASN A 23 14.55 4.72 20.67
CA ASN A 23 15.69 4.49 19.79
C ASN A 23 16.83 3.84 20.54
N PHE A 24 17.34 2.72 20.02
CA PHE A 24 18.43 1.95 20.60
C PHE A 24 19.49 1.67 19.56
N LEU A 25 20.75 1.88 19.91
CA LEU A 25 21.89 1.59 19.04
C LEU A 25 22.59 0.30 19.46
N LEU A 26 22.51 -0.73 18.63
CA LEU A 26 23.22 -2.00 18.83
C LEU A 26 24.55 -1.96 18.08
N ARG A 27 25.66 -1.96 18.83
CA ARG A 27 27.02 -1.98 18.26
C ARG A 27 27.66 -3.33 18.50
N GLY A 28 28.47 -3.77 17.55
CA GLY A 28 29.26 -4.99 17.63
C GLY A 28 29.72 -5.47 16.27
N PRO A 29 30.74 -6.34 16.21
CA PRO A 29 31.20 -6.92 14.95
C PRO A 29 30.12 -7.74 14.25
N ALA A 30 30.37 -8.09 12.99
CA ALA A 30 29.46 -8.97 12.24
C ALA A 30 29.33 -10.33 12.97
N GLY A 31 28.12 -10.91 12.90
CA GLY A 31 27.88 -12.23 13.53
C GLY A 31 27.63 -12.23 15.03
N THR A 32 27.58 -11.07 15.70
CA THR A 32 27.32 -10.99 17.16
C THR A 32 25.82 -11.10 17.53
N GLY A 33 24.96 -11.38 16.59
CA GLY A 33 23.54 -11.60 16.85
C GLY A 33 22.72 -10.31 17.02
N LYS A 34 23.16 -9.17 16.47
CA LYS A 34 22.42 -7.90 16.55
C LYS A 34 20.99 -8.02 16.01
N THR A 35 20.83 -8.62 14.83
CA THR A 35 19.52 -8.85 14.20
C THR A 35 18.65 -9.81 15.01
N GLU A 36 19.23 -10.90 15.52
CA GLU A 36 18.49 -11.80 16.41
C GLU A 36 18.11 -11.12 17.73
N GLY A 37 18.94 -10.19 18.20
CA GLY A 37 18.63 -9.33 19.33
C GLY A 37 17.44 -8.41 19.06
N ALA A 38 17.40 -7.76 17.90
CA ALA A 38 16.28 -6.90 17.48
C ALA A 38 14.96 -7.69 17.35
N LYS A 39 15.00 -8.88 16.76
CA LYS A 39 13.85 -9.80 16.70
C LYS A 39 13.38 -10.25 18.09
N ALA A 40 14.33 -10.55 18.98
CA ALA A 40 14.00 -10.93 20.35
C ALA A 40 13.35 -9.78 21.13
N ILE A 41 13.75 -8.53 20.90
CA ILE A 41 13.11 -7.34 21.47
C ILE A 41 11.67 -7.23 20.95
N ALA A 42 11.46 -7.35 19.65
CA ALA A 42 10.14 -7.30 19.04
C ALA A 42 9.21 -8.38 19.61
N SER A 43 9.71 -9.60 19.73
CA SER A 43 8.97 -10.72 20.34
C SER A 43 8.64 -10.46 21.82
N ALA A 44 9.58 -9.94 22.61
CA ALA A 44 9.36 -9.64 24.03
C ALA A 44 8.41 -8.48 24.27
N LEU A 45 8.29 -7.57 23.31
CA LEU A 45 7.33 -6.45 23.34
C LEU A 45 6.01 -6.78 22.65
N HIS A 46 5.87 -7.96 22.03
CA HIS A 46 4.73 -8.39 21.24
C HIS A 46 4.40 -7.43 20.07
N LEU A 47 5.44 -6.88 19.44
CA LEU A 47 5.32 -5.96 18.32
C LEU A 47 5.84 -6.62 17.03
N PRO A 48 5.25 -6.32 15.87
CA PRO A 48 5.77 -6.75 14.58
C PRO A 48 7.18 -6.20 14.34
N TYR A 49 7.99 -6.97 13.65
CA TYR A 49 9.37 -6.62 13.29
C TYR A 49 9.46 -6.26 11.81
N ARG A 50 10.19 -5.19 11.50
CA ARG A 50 10.57 -4.79 10.15
C ARG A 50 12.06 -4.51 10.11
N CYS A 51 12.65 -4.62 8.92
CA CYS A 51 14.08 -4.40 8.72
C CYS A 51 14.33 -3.62 7.43
N ILE A 52 15.29 -2.70 7.49
CA ILE A 52 15.84 -2.01 6.31
C ILE A 52 17.34 -2.18 6.37
N THR A 53 17.94 -2.65 5.27
CA THR A 53 19.39 -2.71 5.10
C THR A 53 19.84 -1.55 4.23
N CYS A 54 20.65 -0.66 4.78
CA CYS A 54 21.19 0.48 4.05
C CYS A 54 22.41 0.09 3.22
N SER A 55 22.62 0.83 2.14
CA SER A 55 23.79 0.75 1.27
C SER A 55 24.36 2.14 1.01
N ALA A 56 25.52 2.22 0.36
CA ALA A 56 26.11 3.50 -0.03
C ALA A 56 25.17 4.35 -0.92
N ASN A 57 24.33 3.69 -1.71
CA ASN A 57 23.40 4.32 -2.65
C ASN A 57 21.98 4.47 -2.09
N THR A 58 21.79 4.26 -0.78
CA THR A 58 20.46 4.45 -0.16
C THR A 58 20.09 5.93 -0.22
N GLU A 59 18.94 6.20 -0.82
CA GLU A 59 18.38 7.53 -0.97
C GLU A 59 17.16 7.75 -0.05
N VAL A 60 16.74 9.00 0.07
CA VAL A 60 15.57 9.37 0.91
C VAL A 60 14.32 8.58 0.50
N PHE A 61 14.14 8.35 -0.80
CA PHE A 61 12.99 7.61 -1.34
C PHE A 61 12.96 6.14 -0.91
N ASP A 62 14.13 5.53 -0.72
CA ASP A 62 14.21 4.13 -0.25
C ASP A 62 13.74 4.00 1.20
N LEU A 63 13.85 5.07 1.96
CA LEU A 63 13.44 5.13 3.37
C LEU A 63 12.01 5.62 3.54
N LEU A 64 11.61 6.68 2.84
CA LEU A 64 10.30 7.32 3.01
C LEU A 64 9.22 6.77 2.08
N GLY A 65 9.60 6.07 1.01
CA GLY A 65 8.68 5.59 -0.02
C GLY A 65 8.60 6.50 -1.23
N GLN A 66 7.94 6.00 -2.25
CA GLN A 66 7.80 6.64 -3.54
C GLN A 66 6.33 6.69 -3.95
N ILE A 67 6.00 7.72 -4.70
CA ILE A 67 4.75 7.76 -5.45
C ILE A 67 5.02 7.08 -6.78
N LEU A 68 4.47 5.90 -6.96
CA LEU A 68 4.59 5.13 -8.20
C LEU A 68 3.28 5.21 -8.99
N PRO A 69 3.36 5.19 -10.34
CA PRO A 69 2.17 5.01 -11.16
C PRO A 69 1.49 3.70 -10.76
N ASP A 70 0.20 3.74 -10.50
CA ASP A 70 -0.59 2.53 -10.26
C ASP A 70 -0.73 1.76 -11.58
N VAL A 71 0.22 0.89 -11.85
CA VAL A 71 0.22 0.03 -13.05
C VAL A 71 -0.75 -1.14 -12.89
N ASP A 72 -1.05 -1.50 -11.64
CA ASP A 72 -1.99 -2.54 -11.26
C ASP A 72 -3.37 -1.98 -10.89
N GLY A 73 -3.60 -0.70 -11.17
CA GLY A 73 -4.93 -0.13 -11.07
C GLY A 73 -5.86 -1.18 -11.61
N LYS A 74 -6.64 -1.78 -10.74
CA LYS A 74 -7.57 -2.85 -11.09
C LYS A 74 -8.19 -2.45 -12.41
N ARG A 75 -7.70 -3.04 -13.48
CA ARG A 75 -8.45 -3.08 -14.72
C ARG A 75 -9.76 -3.70 -14.28
N THR A 76 -10.68 -2.87 -13.91
CA THR A 76 -12.07 -3.24 -13.87
C THR A 76 -12.33 -3.60 -15.32
N ARG A 77 -11.95 -4.83 -15.70
CA ARG A 77 -12.43 -5.40 -16.92
C ARG A 77 -13.90 -5.16 -16.82
N LEU A 78 -14.45 -4.48 -17.80
CA LEU A 78 -15.85 -4.47 -18.08
C LEU A 78 -16.29 -5.93 -18.11
N GLN A 79 -16.59 -6.50 -16.95
CA GLN A 79 -17.03 -7.90 -16.79
C GLN A 79 -18.55 -7.99 -17.01
N ARG A 80 -19.18 -6.90 -17.50
CA ARG A 80 -20.54 -6.95 -17.89
C ARG A 80 -20.63 -7.73 -19.20
N GLN A 81 -21.27 -8.88 -19.18
CA GLN A 81 -21.67 -9.57 -20.39
C GLN A 81 -22.82 -8.80 -20.99
N TYR A 82 -22.54 -8.07 -22.05
CA TYR A 82 -23.58 -7.43 -22.84
C TYR A 82 -24.36 -8.47 -23.64
N PRO A 83 -25.68 -8.29 -23.81
CA PRO A 83 -26.45 -9.17 -24.69
C PRO A 83 -25.95 -9.04 -26.14
N SER A 84 -25.85 -10.16 -26.84
CA SER A 84 -25.49 -10.18 -28.25
C SER A 84 -26.65 -9.66 -29.11
N PHE A 85 -26.32 -9.25 -30.34
CA PHE A 85 -27.36 -8.84 -31.29
C PHE A 85 -28.45 -9.90 -31.51
N GLN A 86 -28.06 -11.19 -31.53
CA GLN A 86 -29.01 -12.29 -31.67
C GLN A 86 -29.91 -12.45 -30.44
N GLU A 87 -29.39 -12.28 -29.25
CA GLU A 87 -30.19 -12.29 -28.02
C GLU A 87 -31.21 -11.18 -27.99
N ILE A 88 -30.84 -9.94 -28.42
CA ILE A 88 -31.75 -8.80 -28.51
C ILE A 88 -32.86 -9.05 -29.51
N GLN A 89 -32.54 -9.69 -30.63
CA GLN A 89 -33.56 -10.01 -31.68
C GLN A 89 -34.52 -11.10 -31.21
N LEU A 90 -34.06 -12.08 -30.44
CA LEU A 90 -34.87 -13.21 -29.98
C LEU A 90 -35.68 -12.88 -28.72
N ASP A 91 -35.12 -12.14 -27.80
CA ASP A 91 -35.75 -11.76 -26.53
C ASP A 91 -35.36 -10.32 -26.13
N PRO A 92 -35.99 -9.29 -26.70
CA PRO A 92 -35.69 -7.91 -26.37
C PRO A 92 -35.87 -7.58 -24.90
N SER A 93 -36.92 -8.09 -24.26
CA SER A 93 -37.27 -7.83 -22.86
C SER A 93 -36.26 -8.41 -21.91
N GLY A 94 -35.81 -9.65 -22.13
CA GLY A 94 -34.76 -10.29 -21.34
C GLY A 94 -33.40 -9.61 -21.53
N ALA A 95 -33.08 -9.19 -22.75
CA ALA A 95 -31.86 -8.42 -23.03
C ALA A 95 -31.89 -7.04 -22.36
N TYR A 96 -33.02 -6.34 -22.38
CA TYR A 96 -33.22 -5.07 -21.70
C TYR A 96 -33.07 -5.21 -20.19
N GLN A 97 -33.62 -6.28 -19.61
CA GLN A 97 -33.45 -6.56 -18.19
C GLN A 97 -31.98 -6.79 -17.80
N LYS A 98 -31.20 -7.48 -18.63
CA LYS A 98 -29.73 -7.64 -18.42
C LYS A 98 -28.99 -6.31 -18.43
N LEU A 99 -29.40 -5.36 -19.25
CA LEU A 99 -28.78 -4.04 -19.39
C LEU A 99 -29.15 -3.09 -18.25
N THR A 100 -30.42 -3.05 -17.86
CA THR A 100 -30.97 -2.01 -16.97
C THR A 100 -31.34 -2.53 -15.58
N GLY A 101 -31.50 -3.83 -15.43
CA GLY A 101 -32.07 -4.45 -14.22
C GLY A 101 -33.60 -4.40 -14.17
N ASN A 102 -34.27 -3.67 -15.09
CA ASN A 102 -35.72 -3.55 -15.17
C ASN A 102 -36.27 -4.39 -16.32
N TYR A 103 -37.39 -5.05 -16.10
CA TYR A 103 -38.09 -5.82 -17.13
C TYR A 103 -39.18 -4.95 -17.78
N ASP A 104 -39.23 -4.93 -19.11
CA ASP A 104 -40.23 -4.24 -19.90
C ASP A 104 -40.72 -5.21 -21.00
N GLU A 105 -42.00 -5.61 -20.93
CA GLU A 105 -42.59 -6.60 -21.83
C GLU A 105 -42.89 -6.03 -23.23
N GLU A 106 -43.07 -4.72 -23.32
CA GLU A 106 -43.46 -4.03 -24.58
C GLU A 106 -42.23 -3.46 -25.34
N ILE A 107 -41.03 -3.60 -24.83
CA ILE A 107 -39.84 -3.01 -25.44
C ILE A 107 -39.48 -3.67 -26.76
N SER A 108 -39.17 -2.84 -27.76
CA SER A 108 -38.73 -3.32 -29.05
C SER A 108 -37.24 -3.73 -29.07
N ALA A 109 -36.87 -4.57 -30.04
CA ALA A 109 -35.47 -4.90 -30.26
C ALA A 109 -34.63 -3.67 -30.62
N GLU A 110 -35.20 -2.71 -31.32
CA GLU A 110 -34.57 -1.47 -31.75
C GLU A 110 -34.26 -0.57 -30.53
N ASP A 111 -35.21 -0.41 -29.62
CA ASP A 111 -35.04 0.37 -28.39
C ASP A 111 -34.05 -0.30 -27.44
N THR A 112 -34.09 -1.62 -27.36
CA THR A 112 -33.10 -2.39 -26.55
C THR A 112 -31.70 -2.25 -27.11
N TYR A 113 -31.56 -2.22 -28.44
CA TYR A 113 -30.26 -2.03 -29.09
C TYR A 113 -29.74 -0.60 -28.89
N GLN A 114 -30.62 0.42 -28.99
CA GLN A 114 -30.24 1.79 -28.66
C GLN A 114 -29.79 1.91 -27.20
N LYS A 115 -30.49 1.25 -26.28
CA LYS A 115 -30.12 1.22 -24.87
C LYS A 115 -28.78 0.55 -24.64
N LEU A 116 -28.45 -0.51 -25.38
CA LEU A 116 -27.12 -1.14 -25.34
C LEU A 116 -26.03 -0.17 -25.75
N ILE A 117 -26.24 0.56 -26.85
CA ILE A 117 -25.30 1.57 -27.36
C ILE A 117 -25.08 2.65 -26.30
N ASP A 118 -26.14 3.22 -25.74
CA ASP A 118 -26.07 4.26 -24.71
C ASP A 118 -25.30 3.77 -23.46
N THR A 119 -25.59 2.54 -23.03
CA THR A 119 -24.90 1.94 -21.88
C THR A 119 -23.39 1.80 -22.13
N ILE A 120 -23.00 1.34 -23.33
CA ILE A 120 -21.57 1.22 -23.71
C ILE A 120 -20.91 2.61 -23.74
N PHE A 121 -21.57 3.62 -24.31
CA PHE A 121 -21.04 4.99 -24.34
C PHE A 121 -20.88 5.58 -22.95
N ASP A 122 -21.85 5.41 -22.06
CA ASP A 122 -21.80 5.89 -20.69
C ASP A 122 -20.65 5.23 -19.91
N GLU A 123 -20.47 3.91 -20.06
CA GLU A 123 -19.37 3.20 -19.44
C GLU A 123 -18.00 3.59 -20.03
N MET A 124 -17.90 3.79 -21.33
CA MET A 124 -16.69 4.32 -21.96
C MET A 124 -16.38 5.74 -21.47
N HIS A 125 -17.39 6.59 -21.36
CA HIS A 125 -17.22 7.97 -20.89
C HIS A 125 -16.78 8.01 -19.43
N SER A 126 -17.38 7.19 -18.57
CA SER A 126 -16.97 7.03 -17.17
C SER A 126 -15.54 6.50 -17.08
N TYR A 127 -15.20 5.49 -17.89
CA TYR A 127 -13.85 4.95 -17.96
C TYR A 127 -12.82 6.02 -18.38
N TYR A 128 -13.13 6.80 -19.42
CA TYR A 128 -12.26 7.90 -19.84
C TYR A 128 -12.13 8.98 -18.78
N LYS A 129 -13.22 9.34 -18.12
CA LYS A 129 -13.22 10.36 -17.07
C LYS A 129 -12.40 9.93 -15.84
N GLU A 130 -12.47 8.66 -15.47
CA GLU A 130 -11.68 8.10 -14.39
C GLU A 130 -10.19 7.93 -14.75
N HIS A 131 -9.87 7.66 -16.03
CA HIS A 131 -8.50 7.39 -16.47
C HIS A 131 -7.81 8.58 -17.15
N THR A 132 -8.54 9.64 -17.53
CA THR A 132 -7.95 10.87 -18.11
C THR A 132 -7.77 11.98 -17.08
N SER A 133 -8.38 11.89 -15.93
CA SER A 133 -8.24 12.88 -14.86
C SER A 133 -7.10 12.58 -13.87
N GLY A 134 -6.01 12.05 -14.36
CA GLY A 134 -4.77 11.88 -13.61
C GLY A 134 -4.28 10.43 -13.65
N GLN A 135 -3.01 10.28 -13.92
CA GLN A 135 -2.31 9.04 -13.61
C GLN A 135 -2.62 8.72 -12.15
N ASN A 136 -3.25 7.59 -11.89
CA ASN A 136 -3.41 7.12 -10.53
C ASN A 136 -2.01 6.81 -10.00
N PHE A 137 -1.55 7.62 -9.08
CA PHE A 137 -0.32 7.39 -8.36
C PHE A 137 -0.65 6.71 -7.05
N GLN A 138 0.03 5.62 -6.77
CA GLN A 138 -0.05 4.94 -5.50
C GLN A 138 1.21 5.25 -4.70
N TYR A 139 1.01 5.68 -3.44
CA TYR A 139 2.11 5.79 -2.49
C TYR A 139 2.42 4.40 -1.92
N VAL A 140 3.67 3.98 -2.06
CA VAL A 140 4.15 2.70 -1.54
C VAL A 140 4.88 2.96 -0.22
N ASP A 141 4.27 2.51 0.88
CA ASP A 141 4.87 2.58 2.21
C ASP A 141 6.13 1.71 2.29
N THR A 142 7.19 2.26 2.86
CA THR A 142 8.39 1.49 3.20
C THR A 142 8.26 0.86 4.59
N PRO A 143 9.12 -0.11 4.95
CA PRO A 143 9.17 -0.64 6.30
C PRO A 143 9.35 0.43 7.39
N LEU A 144 10.05 1.54 7.09
CA LEU A 144 10.18 2.68 8.00
C LEU A 144 8.83 3.38 8.21
N VAL A 145 8.13 3.70 7.14
CA VAL A 145 6.82 4.36 7.22
C VAL A 145 5.80 3.47 7.91
N GLU A 146 5.78 2.17 7.60
CA GLU A 146 4.93 1.20 8.30
C GLU A 146 5.23 1.17 9.81
N ALA A 147 6.52 1.13 10.18
CA ALA A 147 6.92 1.08 11.57
C ALA A 147 6.50 2.32 12.35
N ILE A 148 6.65 3.50 11.76
CA ILE A 148 6.21 4.78 12.38
C ILE A 148 4.68 4.82 12.50
N ARG A 149 3.96 4.45 11.43
CA ARG A 149 2.49 4.53 11.38
C ARG A 149 1.80 3.56 12.32
N TYR A 150 2.33 2.34 12.45
CA TYR A 150 1.69 1.27 13.21
C TYR A 150 2.42 0.89 14.50
N GLY A 151 3.51 1.55 14.83
CA GLY A 151 4.28 1.28 16.06
C GLY A 151 5.03 -0.04 16.05
N TYR A 152 5.64 -0.42 14.92
CA TYR A 152 6.43 -1.65 14.79
C TYR A 152 7.87 -1.44 15.28
N ILE A 153 8.55 -2.54 15.57
CA ILE A 153 10.01 -2.53 15.78
C ILE A 153 10.69 -2.51 14.42
N LEU A 154 11.47 -1.47 14.17
CA LEU A 154 12.27 -1.31 12.96
C LEU A 154 13.75 -1.47 13.28
N GLU A 155 14.43 -2.38 12.61
CA GLU A 155 15.89 -2.46 12.56
C GLU A 155 16.40 -1.74 11.32
N ILE A 156 17.24 -0.73 11.51
CA ILE A 156 17.98 -0.07 10.43
C ILE A 156 19.41 -0.63 10.48
N GLN A 157 19.76 -1.43 9.49
CA GLN A 157 21.07 -2.06 9.39
C GLN A 157 22.03 -1.19 8.59
N GLU A 158 23.26 -1.09 9.09
CA GLU A 158 24.40 -0.41 8.45
C GLU A 158 24.11 1.04 7.99
N PRO A 159 23.44 1.90 8.81
CA PRO A 159 23.13 3.27 8.39
C PRO A 159 24.38 4.11 8.10
N THR A 160 25.52 3.75 8.64
CA THR A 160 26.79 4.47 8.49
C THR A 160 27.42 4.31 7.10
N VAL A 161 26.97 3.36 6.27
CA VAL A 161 27.46 3.18 4.91
C VAL A 161 26.80 4.14 3.91
N ILE A 162 25.73 4.83 4.30
CA ILE A 162 25.02 5.79 3.44
C ILE A 162 25.98 6.92 3.05
N ALA A 163 26.21 7.09 1.74
CA ALA A 163 27.13 8.09 1.24
C ALA A 163 26.58 9.52 1.29
N ASN A 164 25.26 9.68 1.16
CA ASN A 164 24.61 10.99 1.18
C ASN A 164 24.27 11.43 2.62
N PRO A 165 24.95 12.42 3.20
CA PRO A 165 24.69 12.86 4.57
C PRO A 165 23.28 13.47 4.76
N GLY A 166 22.66 13.97 3.70
CA GLY A 166 21.29 14.50 3.74
C GLY A 166 20.25 13.43 4.11
N VAL A 167 20.51 12.17 3.76
CA VAL A 167 19.64 11.03 4.14
C VAL A 167 19.68 10.81 5.66
N LEU A 168 20.85 10.89 6.26
CA LEU A 168 21.03 10.72 7.73
C LEU A 168 20.39 11.87 8.50
N VAL A 169 20.46 13.11 7.96
CA VAL A 169 19.79 14.29 8.57
C VAL A 169 18.27 14.09 8.51
N GLY A 170 17.74 13.61 7.38
CA GLY A 170 16.32 13.29 7.25
C GLY A 170 15.86 12.21 8.23
N LEU A 171 16.67 11.18 8.48
CA LEU A 171 16.38 10.16 9.48
C LEU A 171 16.36 10.74 10.91
N ASN A 172 17.26 11.62 11.27
CA ASN A 172 17.29 12.25 12.59
C ASN A 172 15.96 12.95 12.91
N SER A 173 15.43 13.73 11.99
CA SER A 173 14.16 14.45 12.22
C SER A 173 12.94 13.54 12.31
N LEU A 174 13.05 12.28 11.88
CA LEU A 174 11.99 11.28 11.99
C LEU A 174 12.09 10.44 13.28
N LEU A 175 13.30 10.34 13.85
CA LEU A 175 13.58 9.51 15.03
C LEU A 175 13.57 10.28 16.35
N ASP A 176 13.61 11.61 16.30
CA ASP A 176 13.45 12.50 17.44
C ASP A 176 11.96 12.67 17.81
#